data_86e143b1ab35835f0c600fd52594e68d
#
_entry.id   86e143b1ab35835f0c600fd52594e68d
#
_cell.length_a   1.000
_cell.length_b   1.000
_cell.length_c   1.000
_cell.angle_alpha   90.00
_cell.angle_beta   90.00
_cell.angle_gamma   90.00
#
_symmetry.space_group_name_H-M   'P 1'
#
loop_
_entity.id
_entity.type
_entity.pdbx_description
1 polymer ?
#
loop_
_entity_poly.entity_id
_entity_poly.type
_entity_poly.pdbx_seq_one_letter_code
_entity_poly.pdbx_strand_id
1 'polypeptide(L)'
;MTKRKSDVEDMIELAAKMPWWINIILAVGSYLILHHYATRPNPPTPTEMNQLGDYTVSVFWPTLAMFGQYLMPFIFTLAAIGSLIKRVRSQRLLQRIEQTQNYATEIRSMTWQDFERLIGAYFRQQGYRVSETAEGADGGIDLILRQGTEKYFVQCKHWKAQKVGVNIVRELYGVMSAQGASGGFVITSGTFTADARKYVHGLNI
;
A
#
# COMPACT_ATOMS: atom_id res chain seq x y z
N MET A 1 -13.03 -20.77 2.69
CA MET A 1 -12.90 -20.62 1.23
C MET A 1 -12.22 -19.28 0.97
N THR A 2 -10.93 -19.27 0.74
CA THR A 2 -10.14 -18.09 0.36
C THR A 2 -10.52 -17.72 -1.07
N LYS A 3 -11.22 -16.61 -1.24
CA LYS A 3 -11.56 -16.05 -2.55
C LYS A 3 -10.23 -15.68 -3.23
N ARG A 4 -9.86 -16.41 -4.26
CA ARG A 4 -8.68 -16.12 -5.09
C ARG A 4 -8.91 -14.73 -5.69
N LYS A 5 -8.16 -13.73 -5.23
CA LYS A 5 -8.18 -12.39 -5.82
C LYS A 5 -7.83 -12.53 -7.30
N SER A 6 -8.47 -11.79 -8.17
CA SER A 6 -8.11 -11.81 -9.59
C SER A 6 -6.76 -11.10 -9.77
N ASP A 7 -5.97 -11.53 -10.73
CA ASP A 7 -4.67 -10.92 -11.06
C ASP A 7 -4.80 -9.39 -11.31
N VAL A 8 -5.99 -8.96 -11.76
CA VAL A 8 -6.33 -7.54 -11.96
C VAL A 8 -6.50 -6.80 -10.62
N GLU A 9 -7.12 -7.44 -9.61
CA GLU A 9 -7.24 -6.84 -8.26
C GLU A 9 -5.88 -6.66 -7.62
N ASP A 10 -4.97 -7.63 -7.77
CA ASP A 10 -3.61 -7.56 -7.26
C ASP A 10 -2.79 -6.47 -7.97
N MET A 11 -2.95 -6.30 -9.27
CA MET A 11 -2.32 -5.20 -10.03
C MET A 11 -2.83 -3.83 -9.59
N ILE A 12 -4.13 -3.66 -9.37
CA ILE A 12 -4.74 -2.41 -8.89
C ILE A 12 -4.25 -2.11 -7.46
N GLU A 13 -4.19 -3.13 -6.60
CA GLU A 13 -3.69 -2.97 -5.23
C GLU A 13 -2.20 -2.58 -5.21
N LEU A 14 -1.39 -3.17 -6.08
CA LEU A 14 0.03 -2.82 -6.24
C LEU A 14 0.19 -1.38 -6.75
N ALA A 15 -0.56 -0.99 -7.77
CA ALA A 15 -0.55 0.38 -8.29
C ALA A 15 -1.00 1.40 -7.24
N ALA A 16 -2.00 1.08 -6.43
CA ALA A 16 -2.47 1.95 -5.34
C ALA A 16 -1.45 2.12 -4.20
N LYS A 17 -0.50 1.18 -4.03
CA LYS A 17 0.61 1.28 -3.07
C LYS A 17 1.75 2.17 -3.57
N MET A 18 1.83 2.42 -4.89
CA MET A 18 2.87 3.26 -5.47
C MET A 18 2.61 4.75 -5.22
N PRO A 19 3.66 5.59 -5.13
CA PRO A 19 3.52 7.04 -5.10
C PRO A 19 2.73 7.55 -6.31
N TRP A 20 1.88 8.55 -6.12
CA TRP A 20 1.02 9.11 -7.17
C TRP A 20 1.76 9.50 -8.46
N TRP A 21 2.99 10.03 -8.34
CA TRP A 21 3.81 10.45 -9.48
C TRP A 21 4.29 9.28 -10.35
N ILE A 22 4.54 8.09 -9.75
CA ILE A 22 4.88 6.87 -10.49
C ILE A 22 3.68 6.45 -11.36
N ASN A 23 2.47 6.47 -10.80
CA ASN A 23 1.27 6.15 -11.56
C ASN A 23 1.05 7.10 -12.74
N ILE A 24 1.39 8.40 -12.60
CA ILE A 24 1.33 9.35 -13.71
C ILE A 24 2.36 8.99 -14.79
N ILE A 25 3.59 8.68 -14.41
CA ILE A 25 4.63 8.25 -15.38
C ILE A 25 4.18 6.98 -16.11
N LEU A 26 3.62 6.01 -15.40
CA LEU A 26 3.09 4.78 -16.00
C LEU A 26 1.90 5.05 -16.94
N ALA A 27 1.01 5.98 -16.58
CA ALA A 27 -0.10 6.38 -17.43
C ALA A 27 0.39 6.99 -18.75
N VAL A 28 1.33 7.94 -18.69
CA VAL A 28 1.90 8.58 -19.90
C VAL A 28 2.72 7.57 -20.69
N GLY A 29 3.59 6.79 -20.04
CA GLY A 29 4.44 5.80 -20.71
C GLY A 29 3.63 4.71 -21.41
N SER A 30 2.60 4.18 -20.75
CA SER A 30 1.72 3.18 -21.36
C SER A 30 0.95 3.74 -22.56
N TYR A 31 0.48 4.99 -22.47
CA TYR A 31 -0.16 5.65 -23.59
C TYR A 31 0.79 5.78 -24.80
N LEU A 32 1.99 6.31 -24.59
CA LEU A 32 2.95 6.53 -25.68
C LEU A 32 3.36 5.22 -26.37
N ILE A 33 3.65 4.19 -25.57
CA ILE A 33 4.04 2.87 -26.07
C ILE A 33 2.89 2.24 -26.88
N LEU A 34 1.70 2.17 -26.29
CA LEU A 34 0.55 1.54 -26.93
C LEU A 34 0.07 2.34 -28.13
N HIS A 35 0.11 3.66 -28.10
CA HIS A 35 -0.21 4.53 -29.24
C HIS A 35 0.73 4.29 -30.42
N HIS A 36 2.04 4.15 -30.15
CA HIS A 36 3.00 3.80 -31.19
C HIS A 36 2.67 2.47 -31.89
N TYR A 37 2.22 1.47 -31.12
CA TYR A 37 1.80 0.19 -31.71
C TYR A 37 0.44 0.27 -32.40
N ALA A 38 -0.51 1.03 -31.86
CA ALA A 38 -1.85 1.19 -32.39
C ALA A 38 -1.89 1.96 -33.73
N THR A 39 -0.91 2.85 -33.96
CA THR A 39 -0.81 3.67 -35.18
C THR A 39 0.03 3.03 -36.27
N ARG A 40 0.51 1.81 -36.10
CA ARG A 40 1.23 1.09 -37.15
C ARG A 40 0.29 0.80 -38.33
N PRO A 41 0.77 0.94 -39.57
CA PRO A 41 -0.05 0.61 -40.74
C PRO A 41 -0.44 -0.86 -40.73
N ASN A 42 -1.69 -1.14 -41.05
CA ASN A 42 -2.17 -2.51 -41.14
C ASN A 42 -1.42 -3.27 -42.23
N PRO A 43 -1.06 -4.54 -42.03
CA PRO A 43 -0.45 -5.36 -43.07
C PRO A 43 -1.44 -5.54 -44.24
N PRO A 44 -0.94 -5.76 -45.45
CA PRO A 44 -1.79 -6.03 -46.60
C PRO A 44 -2.65 -7.26 -46.35
N THR A 45 -3.86 -7.27 -46.90
CA THR A 45 -4.78 -8.42 -46.79
C THR A 45 -4.17 -9.66 -47.43
N PRO A 46 -4.20 -10.82 -46.79
CA PRO A 46 -3.62 -12.04 -47.35
C PRO A 46 -4.37 -12.47 -48.62
N THR A 47 -3.62 -12.83 -49.62
CA THR A 47 -4.15 -13.33 -50.89
C THR A 47 -4.16 -14.87 -50.92
N GLU A 48 -3.41 -15.52 -50.03
CA GLU A 48 -3.29 -16.96 -49.92
C GLU A 48 -3.65 -17.48 -48.52
N MET A 49 -4.22 -18.69 -48.45
CA MET A 49 -4.70 -19.31 -47.20
C MET A 49 -3.57 -19.59 -46.21
N ASN A 50 -2.36 -19.84 -46.70
CA ASN A 50 -1.17 -20.11 -45.86
C ASN A 50 -0.68 -18.83 -45.08
N GLN A 51 -1.06 -17.62 -45.52
CA GLN A 51 -0.68 -16.33 -44.92
C GLN A 51 -1.66 -15.91 -43.80
N LEU A 52 -2.80 -16.61 -43.64
CA LEU A 52 -3.83 -16.22 -42.67
C LEU A 52 -3.32 -16.23 -41.21
N GLY A 53 -2.45 -17.18 -40.88
CA GLY A 53 -1.88 -17.30 -39.52
C GLY A 53 -1.03 -16.07 -39.16
N ASP A 54 -0.10 -15.71 -40.04
CA ASP A 54 0.81 -14.57 -39.85
C ASP A 54 0.05 -13.24 -39.87
N TYR A 55 -0.95 -13.13 -40.74
CA TYR A 55 -1.84 -11.97 -40.79
C TYR A 55 -2.60 -11.79 -39.49
N THR A 56 -3.18 -12.84 -38.94
CA THR A 56 -3.94 -12.78 -37.69
C THR A 56 -3.05 -12.29 -36.54
N VAL A 57 -1.83 -12.82 -36.41
CA VAL A 57 -0.88 -12.37 -35.39
C VAL A 57 -0.47 -10.92 -35.58
N SER A 58 -0.25 -10.49 -36.83
CA SER A 58 0.18 -9.12 -37.16
C SER A 58 -0.90 -8.06 -36.88
N VAL A 59 -2.18 -8.40 -36.99
CA VAL A 59 -3.33 -7.52 -36.69
C VAL A 59 -3.70 -7.55 -35.21
N PHE A 60 -3.47 -8.69 -34.53
CA PHE A 60 -3.88 -8.88 -33.14
C PHE A 60 -3.26 -7.83 -32.19
N TRP A 61 -1.95 -7.65 -32.25
CA TRP A 61 -1.24 -6.72 -31.36
C TRP A 61 -1.62 -5.24 -31.55
N PRO A 62 -1.69 -4.71 -32.77
CA PRO A 62 -2.20 -3.34 -32.98
C PRO A 62 -3.63 -3.14 -32.51
N THR A 63 -4.50 -4.13 -32.74
CA THR A 63 -5.89 -4.08 -32.29
C THR A 63 -5.97 -4.05 -30.76
N LEU A 64 -5.21 -4.90 -30.07
CA LEU A 64 -5.13 -4.90 -28.61
C LEU A 64 -4.56 -3.57 -28.09
N ALA A 65 -3.53 -3.02 -28.75
CA ALA A 65 -2.93 -1.74 -28.41
C ALA A 65 -3.90 -0.57 -28.58
N MET A 66 -4.78 -0.63 -29.60
CA MET A 66 -5.81 0.38 -29.84
C MET A 66 -6.78 0.56 -28.67
N PHE A 67 -7.20 -0.54 -28.03
CA PHE A 67 -8.02 -0.49 -26.82
C PHE A 67 -7.17 -0.19 -25.57
N GLY A 68 -6.01 -0.83 -25.47
CA GLY A 68 -5.10 -0.70 -24.35
C GLY A 68 -4.58 0.71 -24.11
N GLN A 69 -4.39 1.51 -25.20
CA GLN A 69 -3.89 2.88 -25.12
C GLN A 69 -4.79 3.84 -24.32
N TYR A 70 -6.07 3.52 -24.17
CA TYR A 70 -6.99 4.29 -23.33
C TYR A 70 -7.23 3.63 -21.96
N LEU A 71 -7.35 2.30 -21.95
CA LEU A 71 -7.67 1.54 -20.74
C LEU A 71 -6.55 1.62 -19.70
N MET A 72 -5.28 1.42 -20.12
CA MET A 72 -4.13 1.42 -19.19
C MET A 72 -3.88 2.78 -18.56
N PRO A 73 -3.82 3.90 -19.31
CA PRO A 73 -3.69 5.22 -18.69
C PRO A 73 -4.86 5.56 -17.76
N PHE A 74 -6.08 5.14 -18.11
CA PHE A 74 -7.26 5.34 -17.27
C PHE A 74 -7.10 4.64 -15.90
N ILE A 75 -6.68 3.38 -15.90
CA ILE A 75 -6.44 2.62 -14.65
C ILE A 75 -5.36 3.29 -13.79
N PHE A 76 -4.22 3.67 -14.38
CA PHE A 76 -3.14 4.34 -13.66
C PHE A 76 -3.55 5.73 -13.15
N THR A 77 -4.38 6.46 -13.89
CA THR A 77 -4.90 7.76 -13.45
C THR A 77 -5.82 7.59 -12.24
N LEU A 78 -6.70 6.61 -12.23
CA LEU A 78 -7.55 6.29 -11.06
C LEU A 78 -6.70 5.89 -9.86
N ALA A 79 -5.65 5.09 -10.05
CA ALA A 79 -4.71 4.71 -9.00
C ALA A 79 -3.96 5.93 -8.43
N ALA A 80 -3.54 6.87 -9.29
CA ALA A 80 -2.90 8.12 -8.88
C ALA A 80 -3.83 8.98 -8.01
N ILE A 81 -5.09 9.14 -8.42
CA ILE A 81 -6.12 9.88 -7.67
C ILE A 81 -6.34 9.22 -6.31
N GLY A 82 -6.53 7.89 -6.26
CA GLY A 82 -6.69 7.15 -5.01
C GLY A 82 -5.51 7.32 -4.04
N SER A 83 -4.29 7.23 -4.55
CA SER A 83 -3.06 7.46 -3.78
C SER A 83 -2.97 8.89 -3.24
N LEU A 84 -3.36 9.89 -4.04
CA LEU A 84 -3.38 11.30 -3.63
C LEU A 84 -4.43 11.56 -2.54
N ILE A 85 -5.66 11.05 -2.71
CA ILE A 85 -6.74 11.17 -1.71
C ILE A 85 -6.28 10.56 -0.38
N LYS A 86 -5.68 9.37 -0.40
CA LYS A 86 -5.16 8.71 0.80
C LYS A 86 -4.12 9.57 1.52
N ARG A 87 -3.21 10.18 0.77
CA ARG A 87 -2.17 11.08 1.32
C ARG A 87 -2.77 12.33 1.95
N VAL A 88 -3.69 13.01 1.25
CA VAL A 88 -4.35 14.22 1.76
C VAL A 88 -5.17 13.89 3.02
N ARG A 89 -5.90 12.78 3.02
CA ARG A 89 -6.67 12.34 4.19
C ARG A 89 -5.77 12.09 5.41
N SER A 90 -4.62 11.43 5.21
CA SER A 90 -3.65 11.18 6.29
C SER A 90 -3.08 12.48 6.88
N GLN A 91 -2.76 13.46 6.04
CA GLN A 91 -2.28 14.77 6.50
C GLN A 91 -3.35 15.56 7.26
N ARG A 92 -4.59 15.53 6.79
CA ARG A 92 -5.72 16.17 7.49
C ARG A 92 -5.98 15.56 8.87
N LEU A 93 -5.82 14.23 9.02
CA LEU A 93 -5.94 13.58 10.32
C LEU A 93 -4.88 14.08 11.31
N LEU A 94 -3.62 14.22 10.89
CA LEU A 94 -2.55 14.78 11.73
C LEU A 94 -2.87 16.22 12.16
N GLN A 95 -3.20 17.08 11.20
CA GLN A 95 -3.54 18.48 11.48
C GLN A 95 -4.71 18.62 12.45
N ARG A 96 -5.72 17.76 12.31
CA ARG A 96 -6.89 17.73 13.18
C ARG A 96 -6.51 17.38 14.62
N ILE A 97 -5.63 16.41 14.82
CA ILE A 97 -5.10 16.04 16.14
C ILE A 97 -4.26 17.18 16.72
N GLU A 98 -3.35 17.79 15.96
CA GLU A 98 -2.51 18.91 16.41
C GLU A 98 -3.31 20.12 16.86
N GLN A 99 -4.50 20.37 16.28
CA GLN A 99 -5.38 21.49 16.60
C GLN A 99 -6.38 21.20 17.73
N THR A 100 -6.55 19.94 18.13
CA THR A 100 -7.54 19.54 19.11
C THR A 100 -6.98 19.62 20.53
N GLN A 101 -7.69 20.30 21.44
CA GLN A 101 -7.31 20.33 22.87
C GLN A 101 -7.56 18.99 23.59
N ASN A 102 -8.39 18.12 23.05
CA ASN A 102 -8.77 16.84 23.67
C ASN A 102 -8.37 15.64 22.80
N TYR A 103 -7.05 15.44 22.64
CA TYR A 103 -6.45 14.38 21.82
C TYR A 103 -6.98 12.97 22.16
N ALA A 104 -7.19 12.68 23.45
CA ALA A 104 -7.57 11.36 23.90
C ALA A 104 -8.97 10.97 23.40
N THR A 105 -9.91 11.91 23.42
CA THR A 105 -11.27 11.68 22.95
C THR A 105 -11.30 11.53 21.43
N GLU A 106 -10.56 12.38 20.72
CA GLU A 106 -10.50 12.35 19.26
C GLU A 106 -9.89 11.02 18.77
N ILE A 107 -8.76 10.60 19.34
CA ILE A 107 -8.13 9.31 19.00
C ILE A 107 -9.05 8.13 19.31
N ARG A 108 -9.76 8.15 20.44
CA ARG A 108 -10.70 7.07 20.81
C ARG A 108 -11.92 6.98 19.88
N SER A 109 -12.36 8.09 19.30
CA SER A 109 -13.50 8.13 18.38
C SER A 109 -13.17 7.68 16.95
N MET A 110 -11.89 7.55 16.60
CA MET A 110 -11.43 7.16 15.26
C MET A 110 -11.79 5.73 14.91
N THR A 111 -11.91 5.46 13.61
CA THR A 111 -11.92 4.08 13.11
C THR A 111 -10.51 3.46 13.24
N TRP A 112 -10.45 2.13 13.24
CA TRP A 112 -9.16 1.41 13.23
C TRP A 112 -8.25 1.88 12.07
N GLN A 113 -8.81 1.95 10.87
CA GLN A 113 -8.07 2.37 9.68
C GLN A 113 -7.59 3.83 9.76
N ASP A 114 -8.36 4.72 10.37
CA ASP A 114 -7.93 6.11 10.56
C ASP A 114 -6.84 6.23 11.62
N PHE A 115 -6.87 5.38 12.66
CA PHE A 115 -5.80 5.30 13.65
C PHE A 115 -4.48 4.81 13.02
N GLU A 116 -4.49 3.73 12.25
CA GLU A 116 -3.29 3.26 11.52
C GLU A 116 -2.75 4.32 10.55
N ARG A 117 -3.64 5.00 9.80
CA ARG A 117 -3.25 6.09 8.90
C ARG A 117 -2.63 7.27 9.65
N LEU A 118 -3.17 7.63 10.82
CA LEU A 118 -2.62 8.65 11.69
C LEU A 118 -1.19 8.31 12.12
N ILE A 119 -0.99 7.09 12.61
CA ILE A 119 0.32 6.60 13.03
C ILE A 119 1.29 6.57 11.85
N GLY A 120 0.83 6.09 10.68
CA GLY A 120 1.64 6.10 9.46
C GLY A 120 2.02 7.53 9.02
N ALA A 121 1.11 8.49 9.14
CA ALA A 121 1.38 9.89 8.82
C ALA A 121 2.39 10.52 9.80
N TYR A 122 2.26 10.21 11.10
CA TYR A 122 3.21 10.63 12.13
C TYR A 122 4.64 10.15 11.82
N PHE A 123 4.83 8.86 11.52
CA PHE A 123 6.17 8.35 11.20
C PHE A 123 6.73 8.91 9.88
N ARG A 124 5.87 9.21 8.90
CA ARG A 124 6.33 9.93 7.68
C ARG A 124 6.85 11.33 8.00
N GLN A 125 6.20 12.03 8.93
CA GLN A 125 6.65 13.36 9.41
C GLN A 125 7.99 13.25 10.15
N GLN A 126 8.25 12.13 10.84
CA GLN A 126 9.54 11.83 11.48
C GLN A 126 10.64 11.37 10.49
N GLY A 127 10.37 11.36 9.20
CA GLY A 127 11.35 11.02 8.15
C GLY A 127 11.45 9.55 7.79
N TYR A 128 10.55 8.68 8.32
CA TYR A 128 10.49 7.28 7.91
C TYR A 128 9.76 7.11 6.57
N ARG A 129 10.23 6.17 5.75
CA ARG A 129 9.43 5.62 4.66
C ARG A 129 8.47 4.59 5.25
N VAL A 130 7.16 4.81 5.11
CA VAL A 130 6.11 3.99 5.72
C VAL A 130 5.39 3.20 4.64
N SER A 131 5.35 1.88 4.80
CA SER A 131 4.53 0.97 4.00
C SER A 131 3.47 0.34 4.90
N GLU A 132 2.23 0.29 4.43
CA GLU A 132 1.14 -0.42 5.10
C GLU A 132 1.16 -1.88 4.67
N THR A 133 0.92 -2.81 5.59
CA THR A 133 0.80 -4.24 5.31
C THR A 133 -0.63 -4.59 4.88
N ALA A 134 -0.80 -5.72 4.20
CA ALA A 134 -2.13 -6.25 3.91
C ALA A 134 -2.70 -6.94 5.16
N GLU A 135 -4.01 -6.81 5.40
CA GLU A 135 -4.66 -7.46 6.54
C GLU A 135 -4.44 -8.98 6.53
N GLY A 136 -3.90 -9.51 7.62
CA GLY A 136 -4.01 -10.92 8.02
C GLY A 136 -2.85 -11.86 7.71
N ALA A 137 -1.82 -11.47 6.94
CA ALA A 137 -0.74 -12.40 6.55
C ALA A 137 0.57 -12.25 7.35
N ASP A 138 0.79 -11.14 8.05
CA ASP A 138 2.13 -10.71 8.46
C ASP A 138 2.36 -10.70 9.99
N GLY A 139 1.69 -11.59 10.74
CA GLY A 139 1.90 -11.70 12.19
C GLY A 139 1.49 -10.45 12.98
N GLY A 140 0.41 -9.77 12.55
CA GLY A 140 -0.15 -8.62 13.25
C GLY A 140 0.62 -7.31 13.06
N ILE A 141 1.53 -7.23 12.08
CA ILE A 141 2.24 -5.99 11.72
C ILE A 141 1.32 -5.14 10.86
N ASP A 142 1.09 -3.90 11.25
CA ASP A 142 0.25 -2.96 10.52
C ASP A 142 1.06 -2.04 9.61
N LEU A 143 2.27 -1.62 10.06
CA LEU A 143 3.15 -0.75 9.29
C LEU A 143 4.60 -1.28 9.30
N ILE A 144 5.27 -1.09 8.16
CA ILE A 144 6.71 -1.29 8.02
C ILE A 144 7.35 0.08 7.80
N LEU A 145 8.27 0.44 8.69
CA LEU A 145 9.03 1.67 8.61
C LEU A 145 10.44 1.37 8.10
N ARG A 146 10.99 2.27 7.27
CA ARG A 146 12.37 2.20 6.80
C ARG A 146 13.04 3.57 6.94
N GLN A 147 14.25 3.55 7.50
CA GLN A 147 15.10 4.73 7.60
C GLN A 147 16.55 4.31 7.30
N GLY A 148 17.10 4.80 6.19
CA GLY A 148 18.35 4.28 5.67
C GLY A 148 18.25 2.80 5.32
N THR A 149 19.11 1.98 5.92
CA THR A 149 19.14 0.51 5.81
C THR A 149 18.31 -0.19 6.88
N GLU A 150 17.85 0.54 7.89
CA GLU A 150 17.13 -0.03 9.01
C GLU A 150 15.64 -0.23 8.71
N LYS A 151 15.08 -1.31 9.25
CA LYS A 151 13.69 -1.70 9.14
C LYS A 151 13.08 -1.85 10.52
N TYR A 152 11.92 -1.23 10.72
CA TYR A 152 11.16 -1.28 11.97
C TYR A 152 9.73 -1.74 11.69
N PHE A 153 9.13 -2.44 12.64
CA PHE A 153 7.74 -2.86 12.57
C PHE A 153 6.87 -2.09 13.54
N VAL A 154 5.64 -1.79 13.13
CA VAL A 154 4.65 -1.16 13.99
C VAL A 154 3.42 -2.05 14.07
N GLN A 155 3.00 -2.32 15.30
CA GLN A 155 1.72 -2.95 15.60
C GLN A 155 0.83 -1.96 16.32
N CYS A 156 -0.34 -1.67 15.75
CA CYS A 156 -1.33 -0.75 16.28
C CYS A 156 -2.42 -1.55 17.02
N LYS A 157 -2.78 -1.12 18.24
CA LYS A 157 -3.89 -1.70 19.00
C LYS A 157 -4.83 -0.59 19.44
N HIS A 158 -5.91 -0.45 18.66
CA HIS A 158 -6.90 0.59 18.91
C HIS A 158 -7.98 0.13 19.89
N TRP A 159 -8.84 0.99 20.30
CA TRP A 159 -9.87 1.04 21.36
C TRP A 159 -10.50 -0.29 21.86
N LYS A 160 -10.52 -1.36 21.07
CA LYS A 160 -11.02 -2.68 21.51
C LYS A 160 -10.14 -3.33 22.60
N ALA A 161 -8.85 -2.99 22.61
CA ALA A 161 -7.93 -3.44 23.65
C ALA A 161 -7.74 -2.33 24.69
N GLN A 162 -8.58 -2.28 25.72
CA GLN A 162 -8.40 -1.34 26.83
C GLN A 162 -7.02 -1.51 27.50
N LYS A 163 -6.49 -2.74 27.52
CA LYS A 163 -5.15 -3.05 28.02
C LYS A 163 -4.42 -3.95 27.02
N VAL A 164 -3.23 -3.55 26.62
CA VAL A 164 -2.33 -4.34 25.79
C VAL A 164 -1.43 -5.18 26.69
N GLY A 165 -1.54 -6.49 26.56
CA GLY A 165 -0.79 -7.48 27.33
C GLY A 165 0.58 -7.79 26.73
N VAL A 166 1.38 -8.52 27.49
CA VAL A 166 2.73 -8.95 27.10
C VAL A 166 2.75 -9.87 25.87
N ASN A 167 1.66 -10.58 25.60
CA ASN A 167 1.52 -11.45 24.43
C ASN A 167 1.71 -10.68 23.11
N ILE A 168 1.14 -9.49 22.99
CA ILE A 168 1.26 -8.63 21.79
C ILE A 168 2.72 -8.20 21.59
N VAL A 169 3.41 -7.84 22.66
CA VAL A 169 4.81 -7.44 22.60
C VAL A 169 5.71 -8.61 22.21
N ARG A 170 5.42 -9.82 22.76
CA ARG A 170 6.15 -11.05 22.40
C ARG A 170 5.94 -11.44 20.94
N GLU A 171 4.72 -11.31 20.45
CA GLU A 171 4.36 -11.56 19.05
C GLU A 171 5.18 -10.65 18.13
N LEU A 172 5.16 -9.34 18.37
CA LEU A 172 5.96 -8.39 17.61
C LEU A 172 7.45 -8.72 17.67
N TYR A 173 7.99 -9.01 18.86
CA TYR A 173 9.40 -9.36 19.01
C TYR A 173 9.78 -10.62 18.24
N GLY A 174 8.92 -11.64 18.24
CA GLY A 174 9.12 -12.87 17.47
C GLY A 174 9.20 -12.60 15.97
N VAL A 175 8.27 -11.79 15.45
CA VAL A 175 8.27 -11.42 14.01
C VAL A 175 9.47 -10.54 13.66
N MET A 176 9.85 -9.58 14.53
CA MET A 176 11.06 -8.77 14.35
C MET A 176 12.31 -9.64 14.23
N SER A 177 12.48 -10.62 15.13
CA SER A 177 13.62 -11.54 15.14
C SER A 177 13.65 -12.41 13.89
N ALA A 178 12.49 -12.95 13.48
CA ALA A 178 12.37 -13.82 12.31
C ALA A 178 12.64 -13.08 10.99
N GLN A 179 12.29 -11.80 10.92
CA GLN A 179 12.41 -11.01 9.69
C GLN A 179 13.59 -10.01 9.70
N GLY A 180 14.46 -10.06 10.72
CA GLY A 180 15.63 -9.21 10.82
C GLY A 180 15.30 -7.70 10.89
N ALA A 181 14.30 -7.32 11.69
CA ALA A 181 14.00 -5.92 11.93
C ALA A 181 14.92 -5.33 13.01
N SER A 182 15.34 -4.08 12.84
CA SER A 182 16.21 -3.34 13.78
C SER A 182 15.49 -2.98 15.07
N GLY A 183 14.16 -2.85 15.04
CA GLY A 183 13.34 -2.51 16.18
C GLY A 183 11.84 -2.57 15.86
N GLY A 184 11.00 -2.25 16.84
CA GLY A 184 9.55 -2.21 16.65
C GLY A 184 8.84 -1.29 17.61
N PHE A 185 7.57 -1.01 17.29
CA PHE A 185 6.70 -0.17 18.08
C PHE A 185 5.35 -0.85 18.27
N VAL A 186 4.90 -0.97 19.50
CA VAL A 186 3.50 -1.28 19.79
C VAL A 186 2.81 0.01 20.18
N ILE A 187 1.81 0.43 19.43
CA ILE A 187 1.10 1.70 19.63
C ILE A 187 -0.35 1.41 19.97
N THR A 188 -0.84 2.01 21.05
CA THR A 188 -2.22 1.81 21.50
C THR A 188 -2.89 3.11 21.92
N SER A 189 -4.19 3.20 21.69
CA SER A 189 -5.06 4.23 22.28
C SER A 189 -5.51 3.88 23.70
N GLY A 190 -5.14 2.69 24.20
CA GLY A 190 -5.40 2.20 25.57
C GLY A 190 -4.18 2.33 26.48
N THR A 191 -3.99 1.33 27.35
CA THR A 191 -2.87 1.27 28.29
C THR A 191 -2.14 -0.07 28.19
N PHE A 192 -0.85 -0.10 28.54
CA PHE A 192 -0.07 -1.35 28.65
C PHE A 192 -0.18 -1.94 30.04
N THR A 193 -0.22 -3.27 30.13
CA THR A 193 -0.09 -3.99 31.40
C THR A 193 1.30 -3.80 31.99
N ALA A 194 1.44 -4.02 33.33
CA ALA A 194 2.74 -3.96 33.97
C ALA A 194 3.74 -4.98 33.38
N ASP A 195 3.26 -6.17 33.06
CA ASP A 195 4.08 -7.24 32.46
C ASP A 195 4.55 -6.87 31.06
N ALA A 196 3.69 -6.21 30.24
CA ALA A 196 4.09 -5.72 28.93
C ALA A 196 5.22 -4.68 29.02
N ARG A 197 5.09 -3.71 29.95
CA ARG A 197 6.14 -2.71 30.20
C ARG A 197 7.43 -3.33 30.71
N LYS A 198 7.35 -4.31 31.62
CA LYS A 198 8.51 -5.01 32.16
C LYS A 198 9.25 -5.80 31.07
N TYR A 199 8.50 -6.41 30.17
CA TYR A 199 9.07 -7.27 29.12
C TYR A 199 9.92 -6.49 28.10
N VAL A 200 9.57 -5.24 27.76
CA VAL A 200 10.31 -4.43 26.77
C VAL A 200 11.65 -3.90 27.30
N HIS A 201 11.91 -3.99 28.61
CA HIS A 201 13.19 -3.54 29.15
C HIS A 201 14.35 -4.32 28.53
N GLY A 202 15.27 -3.60 27.86
CA GLY A 202 16.42 -4.17 27.18
C GLY A 202 16.14 -4.74 25.78
N LEU A 203 14.93 -4.60 25.27
CA LEU A 203 14.57 -4.94 23.90
C LEU A 203 14.43 -3.68 23.04
N ASN A 204 14.60 -3.82 21.73
CA ASN A 204 14.44 -2.73 20.75
C ASN A 204 12.94 -2.56 20.38
N ILE A 205 12.05 -2.46 21.39
CA ILE A 205 10.60 -2.22 21.21
C ILE A 205 10.19 -1.00 22.04
#